data_5e8026c866d3169cdf6ac6373d1e3273
#
_entry.id   5e8026c866d3169cdf6ac6373d1e3273
#
_cell.length_a   1.000
_cell.length_b   1.000
_cell.length_c   1.000
_cell.angle_alpha   90.00
_cell.angle_beta   90.00
_cell.angle_gamma   90.00
#
_symmetry.space_group_name_H-M   'P 1'
#
loop_
_entity.id
_entity.type
_entity.pdbx_description
1 polymer ?
#
loop_
_entity_poly.entity_id
_entity_poly.type
_entity_poly.pdbx_seq_one_letter_code
_entity_poly.pdbx_strand_id
1 'polypeptide(L)'
;ISKEYKKISVTGPAYYKGFETVIPSDWEGVAFPLIAALISESEIIIDNVDTGESQGDKAIVDVLKSVGAEINYDQSALIVKGGKKLNTKNLKNEKLVVDMSSFPDAICALSVMACFIDGVVEIKNIEICRNKETDRVKAMCSELSKLGAKVEDAGNSMFIYGNESCLHGGKVESFKDHRIVMSLACLGLGLKEGEEIEVSDAEWCSVTFP
;
A
#
# COMPACT_ATOMS: atom_id res chain seq x y z
N ILE A 1 -24.52 -8.21 18.67
CA ILE A 1 -23.18 -7.61 18.84
C ILE A 1 -23.28 -6.52 19.91
N SER A 2 -22.39 -6.51 20.90
CA SER A 2 -22.37 -5.44 21.89
C SER A 2 -21.92 -4.11 21.27
N LYS A 3 -22.32 -2.95 21.86
CA LYS A 3 -21.91 -1.61 21.37
C LYS A 3 -20.39 -1.42 21.28
N GLU A 4 -19.64 -2.19 22.08
CA GLU A 4 -18.17 -2.13 22.10
C GLU A 4 -17.51 -3.26 21.28
N TYR A 5 -18.30 -4.03 20.53
CA TYR A 5 -17.86 -5.22 19.76
C TYR A 5 -17.09 -6.28 20.59
N LYS A 6 -17.15 -6.20 21.92
CA LYS A 6 -16.45 -7.14 22.81
C LYS A 6 -17.13 -8.49 22.94
N LYS A 7 -18.41 -8.59 22.54
CA LYS A 7 -19.19 -9.82 22.60
C LYS A 7 -20.05 -9.98 21.36
N ILE A 8 -19.88 -11.09 20.69
CA ILE A 8 -20.71 -11.52 19.57
C ILE A 8 -21.43 -12.79 20.00
N SER A 9 -22.75 -12.84 19.80
CA SER A 9 -23.55 -14.04 20.05
C SER A 9 -24.29 -14.38 18.75
N VAL A 10 -24.25 -15.65 18.38
CA VAL A 10 -24.98 -16.19 17.23
C VAL A 10 -25.90 -17.30 17.75
N THR A 11 -27.18 -17.20 17.41
CA THR A 11 -28.18 -18.21 17.76
C THR A 11 -28.47 -19.06 16.53
N GLY A 12 -28.28 -20.35 16.63
CA GLY A 12 -28.64 -21.33 15.61
C GLY A 12 -29.91 -22.11 15.98
N PRO A 13 -30.46 -22.90 15.03
CA PRO A 13 -30.06 -23.00 13.63
C PRO A 13 -30.47 -21.78 12.81
N ALA A 14 -29.65 -21.43 11.80
CA ALA A 14 -29.95 -20.36 10.85
C ALA A 14 -30.20 -20.94 9.46
N TYR A 15 -31.27 -20.50 8.82
CA TYR A 15 -31.62 -20.90 7.45
C TYR A 15 -31.44 -19.68 6.54
N TYR A 16 -30.57 -19.80 5.56
CA TYR A 16 -30.29 -18.74 4.60
C TYR A 16 -31.02 -18.97 3.30
N LYS A 17 -31.59 -17.91 2.75
CA LYS A 17 -32.09 -17.92 1.37
C LYS A 17 -30.96 -17.60 0.43
N GLY A 18 -30.98 -18.20 -0.78
CA GLY A 18 -30.06 -17.81 -1.85
C GLY A 18 -30.26 -16.34 -2.21
N PHE A 19 -29.14 -15.67 -2.56
CA PHE A 19 -29.13 -14.29 -3.05
C PHE A 19 -28.07 -14.17 -4.15
N GLU A 20 -28.24 -13.14 -4.97
CA GLU A 20 -27.26 -12.74 -5.97
C GLU A 20 -26.69 -11.39 -5.56
N THR A 21 -25.38 -11.22 -5.70
CA THR A 21 -24.69 -9.96 -5.42
C THR A 21 -23.46 -9.82 -6.32
N VAL A 22 -23.10 -8.59 -6.60
CA VAL A 22 -21.83 -8.25 -7.25
C VAL A 22 -20.82 -7.98 -6.14
N ILE A 23 -19.71 -8.68 -6.18
CA ILE A 23 -18.60 -8.45 -5.25
C ILE A 23 -17.77 -7.29 -5.80
N PRO A 24 -17.59 -6.19 -5.05
CA PRO A 24 -16.79 -5.06 -5.48
C PRO A 24 -15.31 -5.41 -5.51
N SER A 25 -14.50 -4.55 -6.11
CA SER A 25 -13.04 -4.65 -6.11
C SER A 25 -12.49 -4.70 -4.69
N ASP A 26 -11.45 -5.48 -4.53
CA ASP A 26 -10.67 -5.55 -3.29
C ASP A 26 -9.72 -4.36 -3.19
N TRP A 27 -9.94 -3.49 -2.20
CA TRP A 27 -9.12 -2.30 -1.99
C TRP A 27 -7.67 -2.61 -1.61
N GLU A 28 -7.41 -3.77 -1.02
CA GLU A 28 -6.03 -4.22 -0.78
C GLU A 28 -5.30 -4.47 -2.12
N GLY A 29 -6.01 -5.09 -3.09
CA GLY A 29 -5.49 -5.30 -4.44
C GLY A 29 -5.35 -4.00 -5.23
N VAL A 30 -6.27 -3.03 -5.05
CA VAL A 30 -6.25 -1.71 -5.71
C VAL A 30 -5.00 -0.92 -5.38
N ALA A 31 -4.40 -1.11 -4.20
CA ALA A 31 -3.22 -0.36 -3.76
C ALA A 31 -2.03 -0.49 -4.75
N PHE A 32 -1.81 -1.66 -5.33
CA PHE A 32 -0.64 -1.91 -6.20
C PHE A 32 -0.73 -1.20 -7.56
N PRO A 33 -1.78 -1.37 -8.37
CA PRO A 33 -1.91 -0.62 -9.62
C PRO A 33 -1.99 0.90 -9.38
N LEU A 34 -2.56 1.33 -8.26
CA LEU A 34 -2.61 2.74 -7.89
C LEU A 34 -1.21 3.33 -7.70
N ILE A 35 -0.36 2.71 -6.86
CA ILE A 35 1.01 3.20 -6.68
C ILE A 35 1.85 3.02 -7.93
N ALA A 36 1.65 1.93 -8.69
CA ALA A 36 2.35 1.70 -9.95
C ALA A 36 2.11 2.84 -10.93
N ALA A 37 0.87 3.28 -11.11
CA ALA A 37 0.53 4.40 -11.99
C ALA A 37 1.18 5.72 -11.53
N LEU A 38 1.15 6.00 -10.23
CA LEU A 38 1.75 7.22 -9.68
C LEU A 38 3.28 7.24 -9.87
N ILE A 39 3.95 6.09 -9.67
CA ILE A 39 5.40 5.93 -9.78
C ILE A 39 5.85 5.98 -11.24
N SER A 40 5.11 5.33 -12.15
CA SER A 40 5.45 5.24 -13.59
C SER A 40 4.95 6.42 -14.41
N GLU A 41 4.41 7.46 -13.77
CA GLU A 41 3.84 8.66 -14.43
C GLU A 41 2.73 8.33 -15.44
N SER A 42 1.98 7.24 -15.21
CA SER A 42 0.96 6.73 -16.12
C SER A 42 -0.45 7.16 -15.69
N GLU A 43 -1.40 7.11 -16.62
CA GLU A 43 -2.83 7.24 -16.34
C GLU A 43 -3.48 5.86 -16.41
N ILE A 44 -4.24 5.47 -15.37
CA ILE A 44 -5.01 4.23 -15.36
C ILE A 44 -6.43 4.48 -14.86
N ILE A 45 -7.34 3.59 -15.26
CA ILE A 45 -8.71 3.51 -14.77
C ILE A 45 -8.86 2.14 -14.09
N ILE A 46 -9.28 2.13 -12.83
CA ILE A 46 -9.58 0.92 -12.08
C ILE A 46 -11.10 0.84 -11.93
N ASP A 47 -11.70 -0.12 -12.61
CA ASP A 47 -13.15 -0.29 -12.63
C ASP A 47 -13.67 -1.09 -11.42
N ASN A 48 -15.01 -1.03 -11.23
CA ASN A 48 -15.74 -1.78 -10.20
C ASN A 48 -15.30 -1.45 -8.77
N VAL A 49 -14.90 -0.21 -8.53
CA VAL A 49 -14.50 0.29 -7.20
C VAL A 49 -15.71 0.84 -6.47
N ASP A 50 -16.09 0.24 -5.35
CA ASP A 50 -17.19 0.74 -4.51
C ASP A 50 -16.65 1.65 -3.39
N THR A 51 -17.02 2.92 -3.45
CA THR A 51 -16.68 3.92 -2.44
C THR A 51 -17.50 3.80 -1.17
N GLY A 52 -18.67 3.15 -1.24
CA GLY A 52 -19.59 2.90 -0.12
C GLY A 52 -19.16 1.73 0.78
N GLU A 53 -18.25 0.88 0.29
CA GLU A 53 -17.76 -0.28 1.02
C GLU A 53 -17.04 0.09 2.33
N SER A 54 -17.16 -0.81 3.31
CA SER A 54 -16.55 -0.65 4.64
C SER A 54 -15.07 -1.05 4.70
N GLN A 55 -14.44 -1.40 3.57
CA GLN A 55 -13.03 -1.77 3.51
C GLN A 55 -12.14 -0.59 3.93
N GLY A 56 -11.34 -0.81 4.99
CA GLY A 56 -10.45 0.23 5.53
C GLY A 56 -9.37 0.69 4.56
N ASP A 57 -8.95 -0.21 3.67
CA ASP A 57 -7.84 -0.03 2.73
C ASP A 57 -8.08 1.07 1.69
N LYS A 58 -9.33 1.45 1.44
CA LYS A 58 -9.65 2.64 0.62
C LYS A 58 -9.03 3.94 1.15
N ALA A 59 -8.65 3.99 2.44
CA ALA A 59 -7.99 5.13 3.05
C ALA A 59 -6.66 5.50 2.37
N ILE A 60 -6.02 4.57 1.65
CA ILE A 60 -4.81 4.84 0.89
C ILE A 60 -5.01 5.97 -0.13
N VAL A 61 -6.21 6.10 -0.71
CA VAL A 61 -6.54 7.16 -1.67
C VAL A 61 -6.44 8.54 -1.00
N ASP A 62 -7.05 8.70 0.17
CA ASP A 62 -7.03 9.98 0.89
C ASP A 62 -5.63 10.33 1.39
N VAL A 63 -4.87 9.33 1.83
CA VAL A 63 -3.46 9.47 2.20
C VAL A 63 -2.65 10.04 1.02
N LEU A 64 -2.76 9.45 -0.16
CA LEU A 64 -2.00 9.87 -1.34
C LEU A 64 -2.48 11.23 -1.90
N LYS A 65 -3.79 11.50 -1.86
CA LYS A 65 -4.33 12.82 -2.21
C LYS A 65 -3.79 13.92 -1.30
N SER A 66 -3.55 13.64 -0.02
CA SER A 66 -3.03 14.62 0.94
C SER A 66 -1.62 15.12 0.59
N VAL A 67 -0.83 14.33 -0.12
CA VAL A 67 0.52 14.68 -0.61
C VAL A 67 0.52 15.15 -2.07
N GLY A 68 -0.66 15.28 -2.67
CA GLY A 68 -0.85 15.89 -3.98
C GLY A 68 -1.12 14.93 -5.13
N ALA A 69 -1.38 13.64 -4.89
CA ALA A 69 -1.76 12.70 -5.93
C ALA A 69 -3.06 13.10 -6.63
N GLU A 70 -3.11 12.94 -7.94
CA GLU A 70 -4.29 13.19 -8.76
C GLU A 70 -5.10 11.88 -8.91
N ILE A 71 -6.04 11.70 -8.00
CA ILE A 71 -6.92 10.52 -7.94
C ILE A 71 -8.36 11.01 -7.88
N ASN A 72 -9.21 10.57 -8.79
CA ASN A 72 -10.60 10.97 -8.87
C ASN A 72 -11.51 9.75 -8.98
N TYR A 73 -12.73 9.88 -8.45
CA TYR A 73 -13.78 8.91 -8.64
C TYR A 73 -14.68 9.35 -9.80
N ASP A 74 -15.01 8.42 -10.68
CA ASP A 74 -16.05 8.57 -11.69
C ASP A 74 -16.99 7.37 -11.61
N GLN A 75 -18.20 7.57 -11.07
CA GLN A 75 -19.18 6.53 -10.77
C GLN A 75 -18.56 5.39 -9.93
N SER A 76 -18.30 4.22 -10.54
CA SER A 76 -17.66 3.06 -9.91
C SER A 76 -16.23 2.83 -10.37
N ALA A 77 -15.58 3.85 -10.93
CA ALA A 77 -14.19 3.80 -11.37
C ALA A 77 -13.29 4.75 -10.57
N LEU A 78 -12.05 4.34 -10.40
CA LEU A 78 -10.99 5.16 -9.83
C LEU A 78 -10.04 5.56 -10.95
N ILE A 79 -9.96 6.87 -11.25
CA ILE A 79 -9.04 7.42 -12.25
C ILE A 79 -7.81 7.93 -11.53
N VAL A 80 -6.66 7.37 -11.86
CA VAL A 80 -5.36 7.72 -11.28
C VAL A 80 -4.47 8.33 -12.33
N LYS A 81 -3.91 9.51 -12.07
CA LYS A 81 -2.96 10.21 -12.98
C LYS A 81 -1.62 10.37 -12.27
N GLY A 82 -0.61 9.70 -12.81
CA GLY A 82 0.78 9.90 -12.42
C GLY A 82 1.41 11.18 -12.99
N GLY A 83 2.73 11.32 -12.84
CA GLY A 83 3.50 12.44 -13.40
C GLY A 83 3.57 13.69 -12.52
N LYS A 84 2.90 13.70 -11.38
CA LYS A 84 2.98 14.80 -10.43
C LYS A 84 3.90 14.44 -9.28
N LYS A 85 4.88 15.31 -9.00
CA LYS A 85 5.73 15.14 -7.81
C LYS A 85 4.94 15.27 -6.53
N LEU A 86 4.93 14.22 -5.75
CA LEU A 86 4.29 14.17 -4.45
C LEU A 86 5.25 14.69 -3.37
N ASN A 87 4.73 15.44 -2.41
CA ASN A 87 5.57 15.99 -1.35
C ASN A 87 4.78 16.29 -0.07
N THR A 88 5.51 16.46 1.03
CA THR A 88 4.95 16.74 2.35
C THR A 88 4.94 18.23 2.73
N LYS A 89 5.38 19.14 1.85
CA LYS A 89 5.63 20.58 2.15
C LYS A 89 4.42 21.32 2.71
N ASN A 90 3.21 20.93 2.30
CA ASN A 90 1.97 21.57 2.75
C ASN A 90 1.34 20.88 3.98
N LEU A 91 1.96 19.84 4.49
CA LEU A 91 1.47 19.13 5.67
C LEU A 91 2.06 19.70 6.96
N LYS A 92 1.38 19.39 8.08
CA LYS A 92 1.86 19.78 9.41
C LYS A 92 3.26 19.21 9.67
N ASN A 93 4.19 20.08 10.05
CA ASN A 93 5.62 19.76 10.26
C ASN A 93 6.29 19.15 9.02
N GLU A 94 5.78 19.45 7.82
CA GLU A 94 6.29 18.91 6.55
C GLU A 94 6.45 17.37 6.57
N LYS A 95 5.53 16.69 7.26
CA LYS A 95 5.55 15.24 7.45
C LYS A 95 4.18 14.63 7.17
N LEU A 96 4.14 13.57 6.40
CA LEU A 96 2.96 12.72 6.27
C LEU A 96 2.94 11.72 7.44
N VAL A 97 1.84 11.67 8.17
CA VAL A 97 1.64 10.67 9.23
C VAL A 97 0.47 9.78 8.85
N VAL A 98 0.73 8.49 8.71
CA VAL A 98 -0.26 7.48 8.35
C VAL A 98 -0.48 6.52 9.51
N ASP A 99 -1.74 6.33 9.90
CA ASP A 99 -2.13 5.41 10.95
C ASP A 99 -2.64 4.09 10.34
N MET A 100 -1.91 3.00 10.56
CA MET A 100 -2.21 1.68 9.96
C MET A 100 -3.24 0.86 10.74
N SER A 101 -3.87 1.40 11.78
CA SER A 101 -4.81 0.66 12.62
C SER A 101 -6.01 0.09 11.85
N SER A 102 -6.45 0.74 10.77
CA SER A 102 -7.63 0.35 9.99
C SER A 102 -7.33 -0.31 8.65
N PHE A 103 -6.08 -0.26 8.15
CA PHE A 103 -5.69 -0.82 6.84
C PHE A 103 -4.23 -1.33 6.84
N PRO A 104 -3.88 -2.24 7.75
CA PRO A 104 -2.48 -2.67 7.95
C PRO A 104 -1.87 -3.38 6.75
N ASP A 105 -2.68 -3.89 5.84
CA ASP A 105 -2.22 -4.63 4.68
C ASP A 105 -1.63 -3.73 3.58
N ALA A 106 -1.94 -2.43 3.60
CA ALA A 106 -1.36 -1.45 2.69
C ALA A 106 0.09 -1.05 3.04
N ILE A 107 0.67 -1.53 4.16
CA ILE A 107 2.00 -1.08 4.62
C ILE A 107 3.10 -1.26 3.56
N CYS A 108 3.11 -2.39 2.85
CA CYS A 108 4.13 -2.65 1.83
C CYS A 108 4.03 -1.67 0.66
N ALA A 109 2.82 -1.47 0.12
CA ALA A 109 2.56 -0.53 -0.95
C ALA A 109 2.88 0.92 -0.55
N LEU A 110 2.45 1.33 0.65
CA LEU A 110 2.74 2.67 1.19
C LEU A 110 4.23 2.89 1.45
N SER A 111 4.96 1.87 1.91
CA SER A 111 6.40 1.98 2.13
C SER A 111 7.16 2.25 0.83
N VAL A 112 6.79 1.56 -0.24
CA VAL A 112 7.35 1.81 -1.58
C VAL A 112 6.96 3.21 -2.06
N MET A 113 5.67 3.56 -2.01
CA MET A 113 5.22 4.88 -2.45
C MET A 113 5.90 6.01 -1.68
N ALA A 114 6.16 5.83 -0.37
CA ALA A 114 6.85 6.81 0.48
C ALA A 114 8.27 7.14 -0.01
N CYS A 115 8.95 6.21 -0.71
CA CYS A 115 10.26 6.48 -1.30
C CYS A 115 10.21 7.54 -2.42
N PHE A 116 9.04 7.72 -3.05
CA PHE A 116 8.78 8.68 -4.13
C PHE A 116 8.05 9.96 -3.67
N ILE A 117 7.80 10.12 -2.37
CA ILE A 117 7.23 11.34 -1.79
C ILE A 117 8.35 12.20 -1.22
N ASP A 118 8.60 13.38 -1.80
CA ASP A 118 9.62 14.33 -1.29
C ASP A 118 9.26 14.79 0.12
N GLY A 119 10.04 14.34 1.12
CA GLY A 119 9.84 14.64 2.54
C GLY A 119 9.87 13.42 3.44
N VAL A 120 9.23 13.53 4.60
CA VAL A 120 9.23 12.47 5.62
C VAL A 120 7.84 11.84 5.71
N VAL A 121 7.79 10.51 5.63
CA VAL A 121 6.59 9.71 5.87
C VAL A 121 6.77 8.89 7.14
N GLU A 122 5.89 9.09 8.11
CA GLU A 122 5.78 8.27 9.31
C GLU A 122 4.59 7.34 9.18
N ILE A 123 4.82 6.04 9.21
CA ILE A 123 3.78 5.01 9.25
C ILE A 123 3.74 4.48 10.68
N LYS A 124 2.64 4.71 11.40
CA LYS A 124 2.49 4.38 12.82
C LYS A 124 1.44 3.31 13.08
N ASN A 125 1.43 2.77 14.32
CA ASN A 125 0.54 1.68 14.73
C ASN A 125 0.72 0.42 13.88
N ILE A 126 1.98 0.07 13.61
CA ILE A 126 2.41 -1.00 12.69
C ILE A 126 2.65 -2.35 13.38
N GLU A 127 2.36 -2.47 14.66
CA GLU A 127 2.64 -3.70 15.42
C GLU A 127 1.94 -4.93 14.81
N ILE A 128 0.70 -4.77 14.34
CA ILE A 128 -0.03 -5.85 13.66
C ILE A 128 0.63 -6.30 12.35
N CYS A 129 1.34 -5.39 11.67
CA CYS A 129 2.03 -5.68 10.41
C CYS A 129 3.25 -6.60 10.59
N ARG A 130 3.73 -6.76 11.84
CA ARG A 130 4.82 -7.68 12.18
C ARG A 130 4.37 -9.12 12.32
N ASN A 131 3.06 -9.34 12.45
CA ASN A 131 2.44 -10.66 12.69
C ASN A 131 1.56 -11.05 11.51
N LYS A 132 2.01 -10.78 10.29
CA LYS A 132 1.39 -11.19 9.03
C LYS A 132 2.09 -12.45 8.48
N GLU A 133 2.09 -12.68 7.18
CA GLU A 133 2.80 -13.79 6.52
C GLU A 133 4.30 -13.78 6.88
N THR A 134 4.84 -12.59 7.06
CA THR A 134 6.17 -12.32 7.61
C THR A 134 6.11 -11.06 8.48
N ASP A 135 7.21 -10.70 9.16
CA ASP A 135 7.37 -9.35 9.74
C ASP A 135 7.56 -8.35 8.58
N ARG A 136 6.43 -7.83 8.04
CA ARG A 136 6.43 -6.90 6.90
C ARG A 136 7.23 -5.64 7.17
N VAL A 137 7.26 -5.16 8.41
CA VAL A 137 8.03 -3.96 8.78
C VAL A 137 9.51 -4.23 8.61
N LYS A 138 10.00 -5.30 9.23
CA LYS A 138 11.41 -5.70 9.15
C LYS A 138 11.82 -6.00 7.72
N ALA A 139 11.00 -6.72 6.98
CA ALA A 139 11.25 -7.06 5.58
C ALA A 139 11.35 -5.81 4.71
N MET A 140 10.36 -4.91 4.77
CA MET A 140 10.39 -3.68 3.97
C MET A 140 11.54 -2.76 4.36
N CYS A 141 11.87 -2.62 5.65
CA CYS A 141 13.05 -1.85 6.07
C CYS A 141 14.34 -2.43 5.48
N SER A 142 14.49 -3.77 5.51
CA SER A 142 15.65 -4.45 4.95
C SER A 142 15.76 -4.23 3.43
N GLU A 143 14.69 -4.55 2.70
CA GLU A 143 14.74 -4.58 1.24
C GLU A 143 14.79 -3.19 0.62
N LEU A 144 14.04 -2.23 1.15
CA LEU A 144 14.11 -0.84 0.70
C LEU A 144 15.49 -0.23 0.97
N SER A 145 16.13 -0.56 2.11
CA SER A 145 17.49 -0.11 2.38
C SER A 145 18.53 -0.67 1.41
N LYS A 146 18.38 -1.93 0.95
CA LYS A 146 19.22 -2.52 -0.10
C LYS A 146 19.08 -1.79 -1.43
N LEU A 147 17.94 -1.16 -1.68
CA LEU A 147 17.66 -0.41 -2.91
C LEU A 147 17.94 1.11 -2.78
N GLY A 148 18.66 1.52 -1.73
CA GLY A 148 19.11 2.89 -1.51
C GLY A 148 18.12 3.79 -0.77
N ALA A 149 16.95 3.30 -0.36
CA ALA A 149 16.03 4.09 0.44
C ALA A 149 16.52 4.28 1.88
N LYS A 150 16.30 5.46 2.45
CA LYS A 150 16.53 5.72 3.87
C LYS A 150 15.27 5.40 4.66
N VAL A 151 15.31 4.30 5.41
CA VAL A 151 14.20 3.79 6.21
C VAL A 151 14.65 3.51 7.63
N GLU A 152 13.81 3.80 8.62
CA GLU A 152 14.08 3.60 10.04
C GLU A 152 12.90 2.87 10.71
N ASP A 153 13.18 1.74 11.36
CA ASP A 153 12.23 1.04 12.23
C ASP A 153 12.34 1.60 13.65
N ALA A 154 11.31 2.28 14.11
CA ALA A 154 11.20 2.87 15.45
C ALA A 154 10.19 2.12 16.34
N GLY A 155 10.07 0.80 16.16
CA GLY A 155 9.18 -0.06 16.95
C GLY A 155 7.74 0.00 16.46
N ASN A 156 6.88 0.84 17.02
CA ASN A 156 5.49 1.00 16.57
C ASN A 156 5.30 2.06 15.48
N SER A 157 6.40 2.59 14.94
CA SER A 157 6.42 3.47 13.77
C SER A 157 7.58 3.10 12.84
N MET A 158 7.40 3.36 11.56
CA MET A 158 8.43 3.30 10.54
C MET A 158 8.54 4.67 9.87
N PHE A 159 9.77 5.18 9.71
CA PHE A 159 10.04 6.43 9.02
C PHE A 159 10.70 6.15 7.69
N ILE A 160 10.20 6.81 6.63
CA ILE A 160 10.77 6.74 5.30
C ILE A 160 11.07 8.16 4.86
N TYR A 161 12.31 8.40 4.45
CA TYR A 161 12.78 9.69 3.97
C TYR A 161 12.82 9.63 2.45
N GLY A 162 11.75 10.12 1.82
CA GLY A 162 11.55 9.99 0.38
C GLY A 162 12.60 10.76 -0.41
N ASN A 163 13.31 10.05 -1.27
CA ASN A 163 14.28 10.58 -2.20
C ASN A 163 14.50 9.59 -3.36
N GLU A 164 13.72 9.72 -4.41
CA GLU A 164 13.79 8.87 -5.58
C GLU A 164 15.19 8.82 -6.23
N SER A 165 15.97 9.91 -6.11
CA SER A 165 17.29 10.00 -6.74
C SER A 165 18.34 9.06 -6.14
N CYS A 166 18.11 8.57 -4.92
CA CYS A 166 18.96 7.61 -4.23
C CYS A 166 18.60 6.15 -4.54
N LEU A 167 17.45 5.91 -5.16
CA LEU A 167 17.00 4.56 -5.47
C LEU A 167 17.81 3.97 -6.64
N HIS A 168 18.09 2.68 -6.54
CA HIS A 168 18.81 1.90 -7.54
C HIS A 168 18.32 0.46 -7.58
N GLY A 169 18.67 -0.26 -8.64
CA GLY A 169 18.36 -1.67 -8.80
C GLY A 169 19.11 -2.56 -7.81
N GLY A 170 18.70 -3.83 -7.75
CA GLY A 170 19.33 -4.82 -6.90
C GLY A 170 18.52 -6.10 -6.73
N LYS A 171 19.10 -7.04 -5.96
CA LYS A 171 18.43 -8.30 -5.61
C LYS A 171 17.80 -8.17 -4.24
N VAL A 172 16.51 -8.52 -4.18
CA VAL A 172 15.67 -8.42 -2.99
C VAL A 172 14.90 -9.69 -2.73
N GLU A 173 14.50 -9.89 -1.49
CA GLU A 173 13.79 -11.07 -1.05
C GLU A 173 12.30 -10.78 -0.84
N SER A 174 11.45 -11.71 -1.29
CA SER A 174 10.00 -11.64 -1.09
C SER A 174 9.56 -12.08 0.30
N PHE A 175 10.41 -12.82 1.01
CA PHE A 175 10.03 -13.51 2.26
C PHE A 175 8.78 -14.38 2.10
N LYS A 176 8.50 -14.83 0.87
CA LYS A 176 7.30 -15.59 0.51
C LYS A 176 5.99 -14.87 0.85
N ASP A 177 6.01 -13.54 0.79
CA ASP A 177 4.86 -12.67 1.00
C ASP A 177 4.50 -11.95 -0.31
N HIS A 178 3.30 -12.22 -0.79
CA HIS A 178 2.76 -11.68 -2.05
C HIS A 178 2.77 -10.14 -2.09
N ARG A 179 2.54 -9.48 -0.95
CA ARG A 179 2.51 -8.00 -0.91
C ARG A 179 3.89 -7.40 -1.01
N ILE A 180 4.91 -8.08 -0.48
CA ILE A 180 6.30 -7.67 -0.64
C ILE A 180 6.71 -7.79 -2.10
N VAL A 181 6.40 -8.94 -2.75
CA VAL A 181 6.67 -9.13 -4.19
C VAL A 181 6.09 -7.99 -5.01
N MET A 182 4.78 -7.76 -4.88
CA MET A 182 4.06 -6.76 -5.69
C MET A 182 4.56 -5.35 -5.43
N SER A 183 4.85 -5.01 -4.17
CA SER A 183 5.35 -3.68 -3.80
C SER A 183 6.74 -3.41 -4.38
N LEU A 184 7.67 -4.36 -4.26
CA LEU A 184 9.02 -4.21 -4.80
C LEU A 184 9.02 -4.20 -6.34
N ALA A 185 8.12 -4.94 -6.99
CA ALA A 185 7.90 -4.84 -8.42
C ALA A 185 7.44 -3.44 -8.83
N CYS A 186 6.51 -2.83 -8.08
CA CYS A 186 6.09 -1.45 -8.32
C CYS A 186 7.24 -0.44 -8.15
N LEU A 187 8.17 -0.66 -7.19
CA LEU A 187 9.32 0.22 -7.02
C LEU A 187 10.19 0.24 -8.28
N GLY A 188 10.36 -0.90 -8.93
CA GLY A 188 11.13 -1.02 -10.17
C GLY A 188 10.66 -0.10 -11.29
N LEU A 189 9.36 0.25 -11.33
CA LEU A 189 8.79 1.13 -12.35
C LEU A 189 9.29 2.59 -12.25
N GLY A 190 9.78 3.01 -11.09
CA GLY A 190 10.29 4.36 -10.88
C GLY A 190 11.81 4.47 -10.88
N LEU A 191 12.52 3.39 -11.21
CA LEU A 191 13.98 3.43 -11.30
C LEU A 191 14.45 4.08 -12.60
N LYS A 192 15.72 4.48 -12.60
CA LYS A 192 16.36 5.04 -13.80
C LYS A 192 16.50 3.96 -14.88
N GLU A 193 16.54 4.41 -16.12
CA GLU A 193 16.77 3.52 -17.27
C GLU A 193 18.04 2.67 -17.08
N GLY A 194 17.90 1.37 -17.28
CA GLY A 194 18.98 0.38 -17.09
C GLY A 194 19.12 -0.18 -15.68
N GLU A 195 18.37 0.31 -14.70
CA GLU A 195 18.30 -0.28 -13.38
C GLU A 195 17.24 -1.39 -13.34
N GLU A 196 17.54 -2.48 -12.64
CA GLU A 196 16.66 -3.65 -12.54
C GLU A 196 16.51 -4.11 -11.08
N ILE A 197 15.32 -4.56 -10.71
CA ILE A 197 15.06 -5.25 -9.44
C ILE A 197 14.79 -6.73 -9.74
N GLU A 198 15.55 -7.60 -9.10
CA GLU A 198 15.32 -9.05 -9.09
C GLU A 198 14.69 -9.45 -7.75
N VAL A 199 13.44 -9.89 -7.77
CA VAL A 199 12.69 -10.32 -6.57
C VAL A 199 12.69 -11.85 -6.51
N SER A 200 13.17 -12.44 -5.41
CA SER A 200 13.12 -13.89 -5.21
C SER A 200 11.69 -14.40 -5.01
N ASP A 201 11.46 -15.67 -5.35
CA ASP A 201 10.18 -16.37 -5.11
C ASP A 201 8.96 -15.54 -5.56
N ALA A 202 9.05 -14.91 -6.75
CA ALA A 202 8.03 -13.98 -7.24
C ALA A 202 6.67 -14.65 -7.53
N GLU A 203 6.63 -15.97 -7.68
CA GLU A 203 5.41 -16.76 -7.85
C GLU A 203 4.39 -16.58 -6.71
N TRP A 204 4.83 -16.12 -5.55
CA TRP A 204 3.93 -15.84 -4.43
C TRP A 204 2.91 -14.74 -4.72
N CYS A 205 3.15 -13.86 -5.71
CA CYS A 205 2.15 -12.85 -6.11
C CYS A 205 0.83 -13.48 -6.56
N SER A 206 0.85 -14.71 -7.13
CA SER A 206 -0.34 -15.42 -7.60
C SER A 206 -1.36 -15.76 -6.49
N VAL A 207 -0.99 -15.60 -5.22
CA VAL A 207 -1.90 -15.82 -4.08
C VAL A 207 -3.07 -14.84 -4.10
N THR A 208 -2.81 -13.59 -4.49
CA THR A 208 -3.83 -12.51 -4.48
C THR A 208 -3.95 -11.77 -5.82
N PHE A 209 -3.00 -11.94 -6.71
CA PHE A 209 -2.97 -11.28 -8.03
C PHE A 209 -2.55 -12.31 -9.09
N PRO A 210 -3.47 -13.27 -9.43
CA PRO A 210 -3.19 -14.38 -10.35
C PRO A 210 -2.99 -13.93 -11.79
#